data_0d8cfaaee92c42514843c298c5b086f6
#
_entry.id   0d8cfaaee92c42514843c298c5b086f6
#
_cell.length_a   1.000
_cell.length_b   1.000
_cell.length_c   1.000
_cell.angle_alpha   90.00
_cell.angle_beta   90.00
_cell.angle_gamma   90.00
#
_symmetry.space_group_name_H-M   'P 1'
#
loop_
_entity.id
_entity.type
_entity.pdbx_description
1 polymer ?
#
loop_
_entity_poly.entity_id
_entity_poly.type
_entity_poly.pdbx_seq_one_letter_code
_entity_poly.pdbx_strand_id
1 'polypeptide(L)'
;MDQLLDDVRILDLTHVWYGPWCTLMLAEMGAEVIKIEPPWGSLGRLSQRGPMYGGASPTFHHLNLNKKDLAINMKDEKGKKIFQGLVEISDIVVTNFVPGTMERLGIGYEDLKKIKPDIIYAALSGFGETGPYNIRPSYAMIAESISGFTRQQGDNVDPEGPPYTLTGAFGDLAPGTMAAMAILAALRYRDKTG
;
A
#
# COMPACT_ATOMS: atom_id res chain seq x y z
N MET A 1 -3.42 26.90 -7.15
CA MET A 1 -3.61 26.66 -5.70
C MET A 1 -2.56 25.66 -5.33
N ASP A 2 -1.75 25.98 -4.34
CA ASP A 2 -0.79 25.05 -3.79
C ASP A 2 -1.56 23.88 -3.21
N GLN A 3 -1.17 22.66 -3.52
CA GLN A 3 -1.81 21.45 -3.00
C GLN A 3 -1.23 21.13 -1.63
N LEU A 4 -1.99 20.42 -0.79
CA LEU A 4 -1.62 20.20 0.62
C LEU A 4 -0.29 19.44 0.78
N LEU A 5 0.05 18.56 -0.17
CA LEU A 5 1.21 17.67 -0.15
C LEU A 5 2.10 17.84 -1.39
N ASP A 6 2.15 19.02 -2.01
CA ASP A 6 2.92 19.26 -3.24
C ASP A 6 4.45 19.21 -3.03
N ASP A 7 4.88 19.27 -1.78
CA ASP A 7 6.26 19.10 -1.33
C ASP A 7 6.62 17.66 -0.89
N VAL A 8 5.65 16.71 -0.91
CA VAL A 8 5.84 15.34 -0.42
C VAL A 8 6.00 14.36 -1.56
N ARG A 9 7.07 13.54 -1.52
CA ARG A 9 7.31 12.45 -2.47
C ARG A 9 7.18 11.09 -1.81
N ILE A 10 6.43 10.19 -2.44
CA ILE A 10 6.08 8.85 -1.93
C ILE A 10 6.56 7.78 -2.92
N LEU A 11 7.30 6.80 -2.44
CA LEU A 11 7.62 5.57 -3.18
C LEU A 11 6.57 4.50 -2.83
N ASP A 12 5.76 4.15 -3.80
CA ASP A 12 4.65 3.21 -3.66
C ASP A 12 5.03 1.82 -4.21
N LEU A 13 5.42 0.89 -3.31
CA LEU A 13 5.70 -0.51 -3.65
C LEU A 13 4.46 -1.40 -3.44
N THR A 14 3.29 -0.81 -3.30
CA THR A 14 2.07 -1.56 -2.98
C THR A 14 1.45 -2.25 -4.21
N HIS A 15 0.57 -3.21 -3.98
CA HIS A 15 -0.18 -3.89 -5.04
C HIS A 15 -1.60 -4.23 -4.60
N VAL A 16 -2.45 -4.61 -5.55
CA VAL A 16 -3.85 -4.99 -5.42
C VAL A 16 -4.74 -3.81 -5.02
N TRP A 17 -5.23 -3.69 -3.77
CA TRP A 17 -6.21 -2.69 -3.35
C TRP A 17 -5.72 -1.83 -2.16
N TYR A 18 -5.42 -2.45 -1.04
CA TYR A 18 -5.18 -1.83 0.26
C TYR A 18 -4.16 -0.69 0.19
N GLY A 19 -2.95 -1.01 -0.22
CA GLY A 19 -1.87 -0.02 -0.35
C GLY A 19 -2.09 1.00 -1.46
N PRO A 20 -2.46 0.57 -2.70
CA PRO A 20 -2.73 1.51 -3.78
C PRO A 20 -3.85 2.51 -3.47
N TRP A 21 -4.87 2.12 -2.70
CA TRP A 21 -5.91 3.04 -2.21
C TRP A 21 -5.33 4.08 -1.26
N CYS A 22 -4.50 3.67 -0.31
CA CYS A 22 -3.82 4.58 0.62
C CYS A 22 -3.01 5.65 -0.13
N THR A 23 -2.15 5.22 -1.07
CA THR A 23 -1.29 6.14 -1.82
C THR A 23 -2.05 6.97 -2.85
N LEU A 24 -3.18 6.48 -3.38
CA LEU A 24 -4.08 7.28 -4.21
C LEU A 24 -4.63 8.48 -3.44
N MET A 25 -5.11 8.27 -2.21
CA MET A 25 -5.64 9.37 -1.40
C MET A 25 -4.59 10.46 -1.17
N LEU A 26 -3.34 10.08 -0.95
CA LEU A 26 -2.24 11.05 -0.79
C LEU A 26 -1.87 11.73 -2.11
N ALA A 27 -1.93 11.01 -3.25
CA ALA A 27 -1.74 11.59 -4.59
C ALA A 27 -2.81 12.64 -4.92
N GLU A 28 -4.07 12.38 -4.54
CA GLU A 28 -5.19 13.33 -4.74
C GLU A 28 -5.08 14.56 -3.84
N MET A 29 -4.29 14.49 -2.75
CA MET A 29 -3.94 15.62 -1.90
C MET A 29 -2.69 16.39 -2.41
N GLY A 30 -2.08 15.96 -3.52
CA GLY A 30 -0.97 16.63 -4.19
C GLY A 30 0.39 15.97 -4.06
N ALA A 31 0.54 14.89 -3.30
CA ALA A 31 1.81 14.20 -3.18
C ALA A 31 2.29 13.65 -4.53
N GLU A 32 3.59 13.79 -4.81
CA GLU A 32 4.21 13.10 -5.93
C GLU A 32 4.37 11.61 -5.61
N VAL A 33 3.48 10.77 -6.12
CA VAL A 33 3.54 9.32 -5.90
C VAL A 33 4.22 8.64 -7.08
N ILE A 34 5.33 7.95 -6.81
CA ILE A 34 6.06 7.11 -7.77
C ILE A 34 5.76 5.65 -7.44
N LYS A 35 4.93 5.03 -8.26
CA LYS A 35 4.65 3.60 -8.16
C LYS A 35 5.82 2.80 -8.68
N ILE A 36 6.36 1.93 -7.83
CA ILE A 36 7.47 1.04 -8.18
C ILE A 36 6.90 -0.34 -8.50
N GLU A 37 7.12 -0.79 -9.72
CA GLU A 37 6.67 -2.10 -10.17
C GLU A 37 7.86 -2.97 -10.63
N PRO A 38 7.74 -4.32 -10.54
CA PRO A 38 8.68 -5.17 -11.22
C PRO A 38 8.54 -5.05 -12.76
N PRO A 39 9.57 -5.36 -13.57
CA PRO A 39 9.52 -5.22 -15.03
C PRO A 39 8.39 -5.99 -15.73
N TRP A 40 7.84 -7.01 -15.06
CA TRP A 40 6.70 -7.80 -15.57
C TRP A 40 5.34 -7.27 -15.08
N GLY A 41 5.31 -6.12 -14.41
CA GLY A 41 4.11 -5.49 -13.86
C GLY A 41 3.72 -6.02 -12.48
N SER A 42 2.93 -5.24 -11.75
CA SER A 42 2.41 -5.66 -10.44
C SER A 42 1.21 -6.58 -10.58
N LEU A 43 0.96 -7.38 -9.55
CA LEU A 43 -0.19 -8.29 -9.49
C LEU A 43 -1.52 -7.57 -9.71
N GLY A 44 -1.65 -6.32 -9.28
CA GLY A 44 -2.85 -5.51 -9.43
C GLY A 44 -3.26 -5.23 -10.88
N ARG A 45 -2.31 -5.28 -11.84
CA ARG A 45 -2.62 -5.03 -13.26
C ARG A 45 -3.62 -6.03 -13.83
N LEU A 46 -3.57 -7.28 -13.40
CA LEU A 46 -4.35 -8.39 -13.96
C LEU A 46 -5.44 -8.90 -13.01
N SER A 47 -5.56 -8.35 -11.82
CA SER A 47 -6.32 -8.96 -10.71
C SER A 47 -7.84 -8.77 -10.75
N GLN A 48 -8.40 -8.12 -11.78
CA GLN A 48 -9.82 -7.79 -11.81
C GLN A 48 -10.50 -8.22 -13.10
N ARG A 49 -11.80 -8.50 -13.00
CA ARG A 49 -12.67 -8.79 -14.14
C ARG A 49 -12.93 -7.51 -14.94
N GLY A 50 -12.99 -7.62 -16.25
CA GLY A 50 -13.35 -6.54 -17.15
C GLY A 50 -12.38 -6.42 -18.33
N PRO A 51 -12.70 -5.56 -19.31
CA PRO A 51 -11.84 -5.35 -20.46
C PRO A 51 -10.51 -4.72 -20.02
N MET A 52 -9.42 -5.21 -20.59
CA MET A 52 -8.08 -4.67 -20.34
C MET A 52 -7.83 -3.43 -21.22
N TYR A 53 -7.30 -2.38 -20.62
CA TYR A 53 -6.90 -1.15 -21.31
C TYR A 53 -5.40 -0.91 -21.09
N GLY A 54 -4.63 -0.78 -22.16
CA GLY A 54 -3.19 -0.55 -22.05
C GLY A 54 -2.44 -1.59 -21.22
N GLY A 55 -2.90 -2.86 -21.21
CA GLY A 55 -2.27 -3.94 -20.45
C GLY A 55 -2.61 -3.96 -18.95
N ALA A 56 -3.65 -3.22 -18.52
CA ALA A 56 -4.07 -3.18 -17.12
C ALA A 56 -5.60 -3.21 -16.96
N SER A 57 -6.07 -3.70 -15.83
CA SER A 57 -7.50 -3.76 -15.48
C SER A 57 -8.06 -2.37 -15.16
N PRO A 58 -9.38 -2.15 -15.30
CA PRO A 58 -10.02 -0.90 -14.88
C PRO A 58 -9.74 -0.53 -13.43
N THR A 59 -9.70 -1.51 -12.55
CA THR A 59 -9.38 -1.32 -11.13
C THR A 59 -7.95 -0.82 -10.93
N PHE A 60 -6.98 -1.36 -11.68
CA PHE A 60 -5.61 -0.87 -11.61
C PHE A 60 -5.53 0.60 -12.01
N HIS A 61 -6.20 1.00 -13.09
CA HIS A 61 -6.24 2.39 -13.51
C HIS A 61 -6.89 3.28 -12.46
N HIS A 62 -8.02 2.85 -11.87
CA HIS A 62 -8.71 3.61 -10.84
C HIS A 62 -7.85 3.82 -9.58
N LEU A 63 -7.20 2.77 -9.09
CA LEU A 63 -6.39 2.82 -7.87
C LEU A 63 -5.02 3.49 -8.03
N ASN A 64 -4.60 3.77 -9.27
CA ASN A 64 -3.31 4.37 -9.55
C ASN A 64 -3.41 5.67 -10.36
N LEU A 65 -4.57 6.33 -10.31
CA LEU A 65 -4.72 7.69 -10.84
C LEU A 65 -3.71 8.63 -10.18
N ASN A 66 -3.26 9.61 -10.94
CA ASN A 66 -2.34 10.66 -10.48
C ASN A 66 -0.99 10.14 -9.94
N LYS A 67 -0.60 8.91 -10.27
CA LYS A 67 0.71 8.35 -9.92
C LYS A 67 1.61 8.26 -11.15
N LYS A 68 2.91 8.48 -10.95
CA LYS A 68 3.96 8.13 -11.91
C LYS A 68 4.29 6.65 -11.77
N ASP A 69 4.70 6.00 -12.84
CA ASP A 69 5.06 4.58 -12.82
C ASP A 69 6.53 4.37 -13.19
N LEU A 70 7.22 3.49 -12.46
CA LEU A 70 8.61 3.14 -12.70
C LEU A 70 8.85 1.65 -12.51
N ALA A 71 9.27 0.97 -13.58
CA ALA A 71 9.58 -0.45 -13.53
C ALA A 71 11.04 -0.68 -13.06
N ILE A 72 11.21 -1.34 -11.91
CA ILE A 72 12.53 -1.66 -11.33
C ILE A 72 12.57 -3.13 -10.92
N ASN A 73 13.64 -3.82 -11.31
CA ASN A 73 13.93 -5.15 -10.78
C ASN A 73 14.68 -5.06 -9.45
N MET A 74 13.94 -5.14 -8.34
CA MET A 74 14.50 -5.06 -6.98
C MET A 74 15.34 -6.28 -6.57
N LYS A 75 15.42 -7.32 -7.40
CA LYS A 75 16.32 -8.46 -7.21
C LYS A 75 17.69 -8.25 -7.84
N ASP A 76 17.83 -7.22 -8.68
CA ASP A 76 19.09 -6.83 -9.33
C ASP A 76 19.75 -5.70 -8.53
N GLU A 77 21.08 -5.78 -8.37
CA GLU A 77 21.85 -4.78 -7.61
C GLU A 77 21.77 -3.38 -8.22
N LYS A 78 21.67 -3.27 -9.56
CA LYS A 78 21.48 -1.97 -10.21
C LYS A 78 20.09 -1.40 -9.92
N GLY A 79 19.07 -2.27 -9.91
CA GLY A 79 17.71 -1.90 -9.52
C GLY A 79 17.64 -1.40 -8.08
N LYS A 80 18.30 -2.10 -7.15
CA LYS A 80 18.38 -1.65 -5.75
C LYS A 80 19.06 -0.29 -5.62
N LYS A 81 20.19 -0.07 -6.33
CA LYS A 81 20.87 1.22 -6.31
C LYS A 81 20.01 2.37 -6.84
N ILE A 82 19.23 2.13 -7.90
CA ILE A 82 18.26 3.12 -8.40
C ILE A 82 17.22 3.42 -7.33
N PHE A 83 16.65 2.39 -6.70
CA PHE A 83 15.69 2.56 -5.63
C PHE A 83 16.27 3.31 -4.43
N GLN A 84 17.48 2.99 -4.00
CA GLN A 84 18.18 3.70 -2.93
C GLN A 84 18.37 5.19 -3.24
N GLY A 85 18.75 5.54 -4.47
CA GLY A 85 18.83 6.93 -4.91
C GLY A 85 17.48 7.65 -4.92
N LEU A 86 16.38 6.93 -5.19
CA LEU A 86 15.03 7.49 -5.04
C LEU A 86 14.65 7.72 -3.57
N VAL A 87 15.08 6.84 -2.67
CA VAL A 87 14.85 7.00 -1.22
C VAL A 87 15.52 8.27 -0.69
N GLU A 88 16.72 8.61 -1.15
CA GLU A 88 17.44 9.84 -0.74
C GLU A 88 16.62 11.12 -0.96
N ILE A 89 15.79 11.12 -1.99
CA ILE A 89 15.00 12.28 -2.43
C ILE A 89 13.50 12.13 -2.13
N SER A 90 13.11 11.14 -1.33
CA SER A 90 11.69 10.85 -1.02
C SER A 90 11.43 10.98 0.48
N ASP A 91 10.18 11.18 0.83
CA ASP A 91 9.71 11.38 2.19
C ASP A 91 9.15 10.11 2.81
N ILE A 92 8.51 9.29 1.98
CA ILE A 92 7.73 8.15 2.43
C ILE A 92 7.98 6.95 1.53
N VAL A 93 8.10 5.77 2.14
CA VAL A 93 8.04 4.48 1.45
C VAL A 93 6.82 3.72 1.96
N VAL A 94 5.95 3.30 1.05
CA VAL A 94 4.74 2.52 1.39
C VAL A 94 4.83 1.14 0.75
N THR A 95 4.63 0.10 1.54
CA THR A 95 4.62 -1.30 1.08
C THR A 95 3.45 -2.07 1.70
N ASN A 96 2.90 -3.04 0.96
CA ASN A 96 1.95 -4.01 1.50
C ASN A 96 2.39 -5.46 1.21
N PHE A 97 3.69 -5.67 1.15
CA PHE A 97 4.24 -7.02 1.05
C PHE A 97 4.10 -7.78 2.37
N VAL A 98 4.16 -9.11 2.29
CA VAL A 98 4.23 -9.94 3.49
C VAL A 98 5.46 -9.54 4.32
N PRO A 99 5.32 -9.39 5.66
CA PRO A 99 6.42 -9.04 6.54
C PRO A 99 7.70 -9.85 6.29
N GLY A 100 8.85 -9.20 6.41
CA GLY A 100 10.16 -9.77 6.09
C GLY A 100 10.54 -9.77 4.60
N THR A 101 9.64 -9.35 3.71
CA THR A 101 9.96 -9.31 2.26
C THR A 101 10.91 -8.18 1.92
N MET A 102 10.70 -7.00 2.46
CA MET A 102 11.55 -5.83 2.24
C MET A 102 12.96 -6.06 2.82
N GLU A 103 13.04 -6.68 3.99
CA GLU A 103 14.29 -7.07 4.65
C GLU A 103 15.07 -8.09 3.81
N ARG A 104 14.40 -9.13 3.27
CA ARG A 104 15.05 -10.10 2.36
C ARG A 104 15.58 -9.47 1.07
N LEU A 105 14.99 -8.36 0.64
CA LEU A 105 15.46 -7.60 -0.52
C LEU A 105 16.60 -6.62 -0.14
N GLY A 106 16.91 -6.44 1.16
CA GLY A 106 17.90 -5.48 1.64
C GLY A 106 17.45 -4.01 1.51
N ILE A 107 16.14 -3.79 1.61
CA ILE A 107 15.46 -2.49 1.52
C ILE A 107 14.38 -2.35 2.61
N GLY A 108 14.56 -3.04 3.74
CA GLY A 108 13.71 -2.89 4.92
C GLY A 108 13.94 -1.55 5.63
N TYR A 109 13.11 -1.25 6.63
CA TYR A 109 13.16 0.03 7.35
C TYR A 109 14.57 0.38 7.84
N GLU A 110 15.28 -0.56 8.47
CA GLU A 110 16.63 -0.32 9.01
C GLU A 110 17.68 -0.05 7.93
N ASP A 111 17.46 -0.53 6.70
CA ASP A 111 18.33 -0.22 5.56
C ASP A 111 18.02 1.16 4.99
N LEU A 112 16.73 1.48 4.84
CA LEU A 112 16.29 2.78 4.30
C LEU A 112 16.63 3.92 5.26
N LYS A 113 16.50 3.71 6.57
CA LYS A 113 16.86 4.68 7.61
C LYS A 113 18.35 5.07 7.59
N LYS A 114 19.24 4.18 7.16
CA LYS A 114 20.67 4.51 6.98
C LYS A 114 20.89 5.49 5.83
N ILE A 115 20.02 5.43 4.80
CA ILE A 115 20.08 6.32 3.62
C ILE A 115 19.43 7.66 3.94
N LYS A 116 18.23 7.63 4.53
CA LYS A 116 17.44 8.81 4.90
C LYS A 116 16.87 8.64 6.31
N PRO A 117 17.52 9.24 7.33
CA PRO A 117 17.16 9.03 8.74
C PRO A 117 15.74 9.44 9.13
N ASP A 118 15.15 10.39 8.41
CA ASP A 118 13.80 10.94 8.60
C ASP A 118 12.75 10.29 7.68
N ILE A 119 13.10 9.19 7.00
CA ILE A 119 12.18 8.47 6.12
C ILE A 119 10.98 7.93 6.90
N ILE A 120 9.79 8.19 6.42
CA ILE A 120 8.56 7.55 6.93
C ILE A 120 8.38 6.22 6.19
N TYR A 121 8.31 5.13 6.94
CA TYR A 121 8.12 3.79 6.39
C TYR A 121 6.76 3.24 6.82
N ALA A 122 5.86 3.06 5.87
CA ALA A 122 4.52 2.54 6.09
C ALA A 122 4.39 1.11 5.58
N ALA A 123 4.45 0.14 6.50
CA ALA A 123 4.23 -1.27 6.22
C ALA A 123 2.76 -1.64 6.48
N LEU A 124 2.04 -1.97 5.41
CA LEU A 124 0.61 -2.25 5.43
C LEU A 124 0.39 -3.76 5.34
N SER A 125 0.12 -4.42 6.45
CA SER A 125 -0.13 -5.86 6.50
C SER A 125 -1.41 -6.19 7.26
N GLY A 126 -2.05 -7.32 6.92
CA GLY A 126 -3.34 -7.68 7.51
C GLY A 126 -3.27 -8.07 8.99
N PHE A 127 -2.10 -8.50 9.48
CA PHE A 127 -1.92 -8.95 10.87
C PHE A 127 -0.80 -8.19 11.61
N GLY A 128 -0.29 -7.11 11.03
CA GLY A 128 0.84 -6.38 11.58
C GLY A 128 2.19 -7.11 11.36
N GLU A 129 3.27 -6.50 11.82
CA GLU A 129 4.62 -7.03 11.67
C GLU A 129 5.06 -7.91 12.86
N THR A 130 4.28 -7.96 13.93
CA THR A 130 4.56 -8.70 15.16
C THR A 130 3.42 -9.64 15.51
N GLY A 131 3.67 -10.59 16.42
CA GLY A 131 2.67 -11.54 16.88
C GLY A 131 2.59 -12.83 16.05
N PRO A 132 1.75 -13.80 16.48
CA PRO A 132 1.78 -15.17 15.95
C PRO A 132 1.22 -15.29 14.52
N TYR A 133 0.52 -14.28 14.02
CA TYR A 133 -0.11 -14.29 12.71
C TYR A 133 0.57 -13.39 11.68
N ASN A 134 1.66 -12.72 12.06
CA ASN A 134 2.34 -11.73 11.20
C ASN A 134 2.75 -12.25 9.81
N ILE A 135 3.11 -13.55 9.70
CA ILE A 135 3.51 -14.18 8.42
C ILE A 135 2.32 -14.71 7.60
N ARG A 136 1.09 -14.64 8.13
CA ARG A 136 -0.08 -15.13 7.41
C ARG A 136 -0.46 -14.16 6.30
N PRO A 137 -0.73 -14.65 5.08
CA PRO A 137 -1.31 -13.82 4.03
C PRO A 137 -2.70 -13.37 4.45
N SER A 138 -3.02 -12.12 4.14
CA SER A 138 -4.35 -11.56 4.37
C SER A 138 -4.82 -10.82 3.12
N TYR A 139 -6.09 -11.00 2.82
CA TYR A 139 -6.86 -10.21 1.87
C TYR A 139 -8.12 -9.70 2.58
N ALA A 140 -8.82 -8.74 2.01
CA ALA A 140 -10.03 -8.14 2.61
C ALA A 140 -10.97 -9.18 3.23
N MET A 141 -11.31 -10.21 2.49
CA MET A 141 -12.22 -11.27 2.93
C MET A 141 -11.73 -12.05 4.16
N ILE A 142 -10.41 -12.22 4.30
CA ILE A 142 -9.82 -12.89 5.47
C ILE A 142 -9.94 -11.99 6.71
N ALA A 143 -9.60 -10.71 6.57
CA ALA A 143 -9.71 -9.74 7.65
C ALA A 143 -11.17 -9.55 8.09
N GLU A 144 -12.09 -9.43 7.15
CA GLU A 144 -13.54 -9.32 7.40
C GLU A 144 -14.08 -10.55 8.13
N SER A 145 -13.64 -11.76 7.76
CA SER A 145 -14.09 -12.99 8.39
C SER A 145 -13.54 -13.16 9.81
N ILE A 146 -12.24 -12.92 10.01
CA ILE A 146 -11.60 -13.07 11.34
C ILE A 146 -12.12 -12.03 12.33
N SER A 147 -12.46 -10.81 11.87
CA SER A 147 -13.05 -9.78 12.73
C SER A 147 -14.47 -10.07 13.16
N GLY A 148 -15.13 -11.09 12.58
CA GLY A 148 -16.55 -11.36 12.79
C GLY A 148 -17.49 -10.51 11.94
N PHE A 149 -16.95 -9.59 11.14
CA PHE A 149 -17.75 -8.67 10.33
C PHE A 149 -18.70 -9.40 9.36
N THR A 150 -18.21 -10.44 8.68
CA THR A 150 -19.04 -11.24 7.75
C THR A 150 -20.18 -11.96 8.48
N ARG A 151 -19.94 -12.45 9.71
CA ARG A 151 -21.00 -13.09 10.54
C ARG A 151 -22.03 -12.06 10.94
N GLN A 152 -21.61 -10.91 11.45
CA GLN A 152 -22.53 -9.84 11.83
C GLN A 152 -23.38 -9.35 10.65
N GLN A 153 -22.82 -9.26 9.45
CA GLN A 153 -23.61 -8.92 8.25
C GLN A 153 -24.63 -10.01 7.92
N GLY A 154 -24.25 -11.28 8.04
CA GLY A 154 -25.18 -12.40 7.87
C GLY A 154 -26.33 -12.35 8.84
N ASP A 155 -26.06 -12.15 10.13
CA ASP A 155 -27.07 -12.07 11.20
C ASP A 155 -28.07 -10.92 10.99
N ASN A 156 -27.63 -9.81 10.38
CA ASN A 156 -28.52 -8.70 10.04
C ASN A 156 -29.48 -9.02 8.88
N VAL A 157 -29.13 -9.99 8.03
CA VAL A 157 -29.97 -10.43 6.89
C VAL A 157 -30.85 -11.61 7.30
N ASP A 158 -30.24 -12.64 7.87
CA ASP A 158 -30.89 -13.86 8.36
C ASP A 158 -30.04 -14.46 9.50
N PRO A 159 -30.49 -14.38 10.77
CA PRO A 159 -29.76 -14.90 11.92
C PRO A 159 -29.46 -16.41 11.85
N GLU A 160 -30.27 -17.18 11.17
CA GLU A 160 -30.07 -18.63 10.94
C GLU A 160 -29.33 -18.94 9.64
N GLY A 161 -29.03 -17.90 8.85
CA GLY A 161 -28.34 -18.00 7.56
C GLY A 161 -26.82 -18.06 7.66
N PRO A 162 -26.14 -18.20 6.50
CA PRO A 162 -24.70 -18.18 6.43
C PRO A 162 -24.12 -16.76 6.67
N PRO A 163 -22.84 -16.67 7.03
CA PRO A 163 -22.13 -15.39 7.00
C PRO A 163 -22.22 -14.72 5.61
N TYR A 164 -22.33 -13.41 5.59
CA TYR A 164 -22.52 -12.63 4.37
C TYR A 164 -21.29 -11.75 4.08
N THR A 165 -20.75 -11.83 2.87
CA THR A 165 -19.63 -10.98 2.45
C THR A 165 -20.14 -9.76 1.69
N LEU A 166 -19.66 -8.58 2.07
CA LEU A 166 -19.89 -7.39 1.27
C LEU A 166 -19.12 -7.45 -0.04
N THR A 167 -19.70 -6.90 -1.08
CA THR A 167 -18.96 -6.64 -2.33
C THR A 167 -18.13 -5.36 -2.17
N GLY A 168 -16.94 -5.30 -2.78
CA GLY A 168 -16.20 -4.05 -2.92
C GLY A 168 -15.01 -3.85 -1.99
N ALA A 169 -14.39 -4.92 -1.50
CA ALA A 169 -13.10 -4.87 -0.78
C ALA A 169 -13.08 -3.90 0.43
N PHE A 170 -14.14 -3.91 1.26
CA PHE A 170 -14.23 -3.05 2.44
C PHE A 170 -13.02 -3.24 3.37
N GLY A 171 -12.58 -4.48 3.58
CA GLY A 171 -11.38 -4.83 4.35
C GLY A 171 -10.05 -4.33 3.77
N ASP A 172 -10.05 -3.80 2.54
CA ASP A 172 -8.91 -3.10 1.94
C ASP A 172 -9.08 -1.57 2.02
N LEU A 173 -10.25 -1.05 1.69
CA LEU A 173 -10.50 0.38 1.55
C LEU A 173 -10.50 1.11 2.90
N ALA A 174 -11.20 0.55 3.90
CA ALA A 174 -11.25 1.17 5.22
C ALA A 174 -9.87 1.27 5.87
N PRO A 175 -9.07 0.18 6.00
CA PRO A 175 -7.73 0.28 6.56
C PRO A 175 -6.77 1.08 5.66
N GLY A 176 -6.97 1.11 4.34
CA GLY A 176 -6.18 1.96 3.43
C GLY A 176 -6.40 3.45 3.71
N THR A 177 -7.63 3.86 4.00
CA THR A 177 -7.95 5.22 4.44
C THR A 177 -7.30 5.54 5.79
N MET A 178 -7.38 4.61 6.75
CA MET A 178 -6.72 4.77 8.05
C MET A 178 -5.20 4.86 7.94
N ALA A 179 -4.60 4.09 7.01
CA ALA A 179 -3.16 4.16 6.73
C ALA A 179 -2.75 5.53 6.17
N ALA A 180 -3.54 6.12 5.27
CA ALA A 180 -3.30 7.47 4.78
C ALA A 180 -3.37 8.50 5.93
N MET A 181 -4.34 8.39 6.82
CA MET A 181 -4.41 9.25 8.03
C MET A 181 -3.19 9.08 8.94
N ALA A 182 -2.71 7.85 9.14
CA ALA A 182 -1.53 7.59 9.96
C ALA A 182 -0.26 8.17 9.31
N ILE A 183 -0.13 8.11 7.99
CA ILE A 183 0.97 8.74 7.25
C ILE A 183 0.94 10.26 7.42
N LEU A 184 -0.23 10.89 7.30
CA LEU A 184 -0.39 12.33 7.55
C LEU A 184 -0.01 12.72 8.98
N ALA A 185 -0.36 11.89 9.96
CA ALA A 185 0.05 12.09 11.35
C ALA A 185 1.58 11.96 11.54
N ALA A 186 2.21 11.00 10.86
CA ALA A 186 3.67 10.84 10.87
C ALA A 186 4.38 12.03 10.21
N LEU A 187 3.89 12.50 9.06
CA LEU A 187 4.38 13.74 8.42
C LEU A 187 4.29 14.92 9.40
N ARG A 188 3.12 15.11 10.02
CA ARG A 188 2.93 16.18 10.99
C ARG A 188 3.84 16.07 12.20
N TYR A 189 4.12 14.86 12.64
CA TYR A 189 5.09 14.63 13.73
C TYR A 189 6.49 15.02 13.29
N ARG A 190 6.95 14.53 12.13
CA ARG A 190 8.25 14.88 11.54
C ARG A 190 8.42 16.38 11.40
N ASP A 191 7.43 17.10 10.87
CA ASP A 191 7.48 18.57 10.69
C ASP A 191 7.66 19.34 12.01
N LYS A 192 7.26 18.73 13.13
CA LYS A 192 7.37 19.36 14.46
C LYS A 192 8.65 19.02 15.19
N THR A 193 9.25 17.90 14.89
CA THR A 193 10.35 17.34 15.69
C THR A 193 11.69 17.33 14.96
N GLY A 194 11.69 17.49 13.64
CA GLY A 194 12.85 17.42 12.77
C GLY A 194 13.11 16.01 12.30
#